data_86886603ca4555e3e7d43d154521c986
#
_entry.id   86886603ca4555e3e7d43d154521c986
#
_cell.length_a   1.000
_cell.length_b   1.000
_cell.length_c   1.000
_cell.angle_alpha   90.00
_cell.angle_beta   90.00
_cell.angle_gamma   90.00
#
_symmetry.space_group_name_H-M   'P 1'
#
loop_
_entity.id
_entity.type
_entity.pdbx_description
1 polymer ?
#
loop_
_entity_poly.entity_id
_entity_poly.type
_entity_poly.pdbx_seq_one_letter_code
_entity_poly.pdbx_strand_id
1 'polypeptide(L)'
;MIKRREFSISSAVGAAGAIAAGWGLGALPLAAQAQAKSYKEGSDYLVLDKPAPTEAPAGKVEVVEFFWYGCPHCNSFEPQLDAWLKTAPKNVAFRRAPVSFRPDFEPHQRLYYVLEAMGKLEELHKKVFYTIHVEKQQLNSAPLVAAWAEKQGIDKAKFAEMYNSFSVSTKVRKATQLQDSYQVDGVPALGVAGRYYTSATQAKSMDRALLIATHLVALPRKAA
;
A
#
# COMPACT_ATOMS: atom_id res chain seq x y z
N MET A 1 47.11 -9.66 42.53
CA MET A 1 47.32 -11.05 43.02
C MET A 1 46.64 -12.00 42.03
N ILE A 2 47.45 -12.60 41.14
CA ILE A 2 47.78 -14.03 41.04
C ILE A 2 46.56 -14.84 40.60
N LYS A 3 46.57 -15.65 39.53
CA LYS A 3 47.54 -16.59 38.93
C LYS A 3 47.22 -16.92 37.48
N ARG A 4 48.22 -16.89 36.64
CA ARG A 4 48.32 -17.63 35.36
C ARG A 4 48.32 -19.16 35.65
N ARG A 5 47.75 -19.94 34.73
CA ARG A 5 48.14 -21.32 34.52
C ARG A 5 48.26 -21.59 33.03
N GLU A 6 49.48 -21.69 32.60
CA GLU A 6 49.89 -22.34 31.36
C GLU A 6 49.76 -23.85 31.53
N PHE A 7 49.40 -24.54 30.48
CA PHE A 7 49.69 -25.96 30.39
C PHE A 7 50.14 -26.34 28.97
N SER A 8 51.20 -27.07 28.99
CA SER A 8 52.19 -27.34 27.97
C SER A 8 51.74 -28.33 26.89
N ILE A 9 52.44 -28.19 25.80
CA ILE A 9 52.58 -28.98 24.60
C ILE A 9 52.99 -30.44 24.91
N SER A 10 52.46 -31.39 24.15
CA SER A 10 53.15 -32.63 23.83
C SER A 10 52.87 -33.08 22.41
N SER A 11 53.94 -33.08 21.65
CA SER A 11 54.05 -33.61 20.29
C SER A 11 54.13 -35.13 20.34
N ALA A 12 53.48 -35.82 19.39
CA ALA A 12 53.83 -37.15 18.98
C ALA A 12 53.70 -37.29 17.46
N VAL A 13 54.83 -37.54 16.84
CA VAL A 13 55.05 -37.89 15.45
C VAL A 13 54.71 -39.37 15.25
N GLY A 14 54.00 -39.67 14.17
CA GLY A 14 53.80 -41.01 13.70
C GLY A 14 53.45 -41.07 12.23
N ALA A 15 54.32 -41.65 11.44
CA ALA A 15 54.33 -41.66 9.99
C ALA A 15 53.50 -42.79 9.35
N ALA A 16 53.26 -42.59 8.08
CA ALA A 16 53.10 -43.56 6.99
C ALA A 16 51.68 -43.96 6.53
N GLY A 17 51.33 -43.50 5.38
CA GLY A 17 50.99 -44.33 4.20
C GLY A 17 49.56 -44.80 4.04
N ALA A 18 48.85 -44.20 3.10
CA ALA A 18 48.14 -44.94 2.04
C ALA A 18 47.32 -43.97 1.16
N ILE A 19 47.60 -44.03 -0.12
CA ILE A 19 46.85 -43.40 -1.19
C ILE A 19 45.52 -44.09 -1.33
N ALA A 20 44.41 -43.39 -1.15
CA ALA A 20 43.11 -43.85 -1.62
C ALA A 20 42.42 -42.68 -2.34
N ALA A 21 42.31 -42.84 -3.64
CA ALA A 21 41.47 -42.00 -4.49
C ALA A 21 40.02 -42.15 -4.03
N GLY A 22 39.48 -41.09 -3.43
CA GLY A 22 38.09 -41.02 -2.95
C GLY A 22 37.40 -39.80 -3.60
N TRP A 23 36.50 -40.09 -4.41
CA TRP A 23 35.56 -39.30 -5.18
C TRP A 23 35.10 -38.03 -4.43
N GLY A 24 35.29 -36.91 -5.13
CA GLY A 24 34.74 -35.62 -4.71
C GLY A 24 33.22 -35.68 -4.68
N LEU A 25 32.67 -35.77 -3.48
CA LEU A 25 31.28 -35.39 -3.25
C LEU A 25 31.20 -33.86 -3.39
N GLY A 26 30.83 -33.43 -4.58
CA GLY A 26 30.47 -32.03 -4.82
C GLY A 26 29.39 -31.64 -3.83
N ALA A 27 29.74 -30.78 -2.90
CA ALA A 27 28.76 -30.07 -2.08
C ALA A 27 27.92 -29.21 -3.04
N LEU A 28 26.74 -29.71 -3.37
CA LEU A 28 25.72 -28.90 -4.04
C LEU A 28 25.44 -27.71 -3.11
N PRO A 29 25.51 -26.46 -3.62
CA PRO A 29 25.09 -25.34 -2.81
C PRO A 29 23.63 -25.59 -2.41
N LEU A 30 23.33 -25.66 -1.11
CA LEU A 30 21.99 -25.53 -0.61
C LEU A 30 21.49 -24.16 -1.13
N ALA A 31 20.79 -24.19 -2.25
CA ALA A 31 19.99 -23.04 -2.66
C ALA A 31 19.08 -22.75 -1.48
N ALA A 32 19.33 -21.62 -0.82
CA ALA A 32 18.43 -21.10 0.19
C ALA A 32 17.06 -20.95 -0.49
N GLN A 33 16.19 -21.92 -0.28
CA GLN A 33 14.80 -21.82 -0.67
C GLN A 33 14.25 -20.68 0.16
N ALA A 34 14.15 -19.49 -0.47
CA ALA A 34 13.36 -18.42 0.08
C ALA A 34 11.96 -18.99 0.26
N GLN A 35 11.61 -19.32 1.50
CA GLN A 35 10.27 -19.78 1.85
C GLN A 35 9.31 -18.71 1.36
N ALA A 36 8.60 -18.99 0.27
CA ALA A 36 7.55 -18.12 -0.21
C ALA A 36 6.58 -17.93 0.97
N LYS A 37 6.50 -16.72 1.49
CA LYS A 37 5.56 -16.38 2.56
C LYS A 37 4.16 -16.71 2.04
N SER A 38 3.56 -17.79 2.57
CA SER A 38 2.18 -18.11 2.24
C SER A 38 1.25 -17.20 3.04
N TYR A 39 0.44 -16.44 2.33
CA TYR A 39 -0.62 -15.64 2.95
C TYR A 39 -1.94 -16.42 2.87
N LYS A 40 -2.75 -16.33 3.93
CA LYS A 40 -3.98 -17.12 4.10
C LYS A 40 -5.22 -16.26 3.89
N GLU A 41 -6.10 -16.71 3.03
CA GLU A 41 -7.47 -16.20 2.92
C GLU A 41 -8.19 -16.27 4.27
N GLY A 42 -9.04 -15.28 4.54
CA GLY A 42 -9.80 -15.16 5.78
C GLY A 42 -9.02 -14.60 6.97
N SER A 43 -7.67 -14.63 6.94
CA SER A 43 -6.84 -14.06 8.01
C SER A 43 -5.92 -12.95 7.55
N ASP A 44 -5.24 -13.10 6.44
CA ASP A 44 -4.29 -12.11 5.90
C ASP A 44 -4.94 -11.20 4.88
N TYR A 45 -5.90 -11.71 4.15
CA TYR A 45 -6.74 -10.99 3.21
C TYR A 45 -8.12 -11.65 3.11
N LEU A 46 -9.08 -10.90 2.61
CA LEU A 46 -10.43 -11.41 2.31
C LEU A 46 -10.61 -11.53 0.80
N VAL A 47 -11.41 -12.50 0.38
CA VAL A 47 -11.89 -12.62 -1.00
C VAL A 47 -13.31 -12.10 -1.05
N LEU A 48 -13.59 -11.19 -1.97
CA LEU A 48 -14.93 -10.64 -2.13
C LEU A 48 -15.88 -11.70 -2.70
N ASP A 49 -17.09 -11.79 -2.19
CA ASP A 49 -18.15 -12.67 -2.70
C ASP A 49 -18.50 -12.34 -4.15
N LYS A 50 -18.52 -11.07 -4.49
CA LYS A 50 -18.76 -10.55 -5.84
C LYS A 50 -17.60 -9.67 -6.27
N PRO A 51 -17.08 -9.83 -7.48
CA PRO A 51 -16.04 -8.94 -7.98
C PRO A 51 -16.47 -7.47 -7.99
N ALA A 52 -15.63 -6.60 -7.47
CA ALA A 52 -15.79 -5.16 -7.59
C ALA A 52 -15.33 -4.69 -8.98
N PRO A 53 -15.89 -3.58 -9.51
CA PRO A 53 -15.44 -3.02 -10.78
C PRO A 53 -13.99 -2.54 -10.69
N THR A 54 -13.25 -2.72 -11.80
CA THR A 54 -11.86 -2.24 -11.93
C THR A 54 -11.73 -1.29 -13.11
N GLU A 55 -10.80 -0.35 -13.02
CA GLU A 55 -10.49 0.63 -14.07
C GLU A 55 -9.08 0.40 -14.68
N ALA A 56 -8.41 -0.70 -14.30
CA ALA A 56 -7.09 -1.00 -14.80
C ALA A 56 -7.09 -1.32 -16.30
N PRO A 57 -6.11 -0.82 -17.06
CA PRO A 57 -5.93 -1.19 -18.47
C PRO A 57 -5.74 -2.70 -18.63
N ALA A 58 -6.04 -3.21 -19.82
CA ALA A 58 -5.79 -4.62 -20.16
C ALA A 58 -4.34 -5.04 -19.83
N GLY A 59 -4.18 -6.21 -19.24
CA GLY A 59 -2.87 -6.74 -18.81
C GLY A 59 -2.34 -6.18 -17.49
N LYS A 60 -3.00 -5.18 -16.91
CA LYS A 60 -2.65 -4.66 -15.58
C LYS A 60 -3.53 -5.23 -14.47
N VAL A 61 -3.02 -5.15 -13.26
CA VAL A 61 -3.74 -5.51 -12.03
C VAL A 61 -4.00 -4.25 -11.24
N GLU A 62 -5.25 -3.93 -11.02
CA GLU A 62 -5.60 -2.80 -10.17
C GLU A 62 -5.19 -3.07 -8.72
N VAL A 63 -4.53 -2.09 -8.12
CA VAL A 63 -4.40 -1.96 -6.68
C VAL A 63 -5.00 -0.61 -6.30
N VAL A 64 -6.05 -0.63 -5.50
CA VAL A 64 -6.71 0.57 -5.02
C VAL A 64 -6.45 0.77 -3.54
N GLU A 65 -6.01 1.97 -3.17
CA GLU A 65 -5.96 2.40 -1.79
C GLU A 65 -7.28 3.08 -1.43
N PHE A 66 -7.92 2.60 -0.37
CA PHE A 66 -9.01 3.30 0.30
C PHE A 66 -8.43 4.15 1.42
N PHE A 67 -8.70 5.44 1.41
CA PHE A 67 -8.13 6.40 2.34
C PHE A 67 -9.08 7.53 2.70
N TRP A 68 -8.77 8.27 3.74
CA TRP A 68 -9.42 9.53 4.09
C TRP A 68 -8.37 10.54 4.53
N TYR A 69 -8.42 11.76 4.01
CA TYR A 69 -7.48 12.80 4.39
C TYR A 69 -7.44 13.11 5.88
N GLY A 70 -8.58 12.97 6.59
CA GLY A 70 -8.65 13.16 8.04
C GLY A 70 -8.11 12.01 8.87
N CYS A 71 -7.72 10.88 8.25
CA CYS A 71 -7.24 9.71 8.96
C CYS A 71 -5.72 9.81 9.27
N PRO A 72 -5.31 9.82 10.56
CA PRO A 72 -3.89 9.89 10.92
C PRO A 72 -3.11 8.65 10.48
N HIS A 73 -3.75 7.48 10.44
CA HIS A 73 -3.11 6.25 9.95
C HIS A 73 -2.87 6.29 8.44
N CYS A 74 -3.77 6.91 7.65
CA CYS A 74 -3.54 7.14 6.23
C CYS A 74 -2.34 8.08 6.01
N ASN A 75 -2.28 9.19 6.77
CA ASN A 75 -1.13 10.10 6.72
C ASN A 75 0.19 9.39 7.05
N SER A 76 0.21 8.53 8.05
CA SER A 76 1.40 7.76 8.44
C SER A 76 1.77 6.68 7.42
N PHE A 77 0.81 6.22 6.62
CA PHE A 77 1.00 5.20 5.61
C PHE A 77 1.59 5.74 4.29
N GLU A 78 1.38 7.02 3.96
CA GLU A 78 1.84 7.63 2.71
C GLU A 78 3.33 7.37 2.37
N PRO A 79 4.30 7.54 3.30
CA PRO A 79 5.70 7.25 2.99
C PRO A 79 5.98 5.79 2.63
N GLN A 80 5.29 4.84 3.29
CA GLN A 80 5.42 3.41 3.04
C GLN A 80 4.84 3.05 1.67
N LEU A 81 3.67 3.60 1.35
CA LEU A 81 3.01 3.42 0.06
C LEU A 81 3.86 3.99 -1.09
N ASP A 82 4.41 5.19 -0.93
CA ASP A 82 5.32 5.79 -1.92
C ASP A 82 6.57 4.93 -2.17
N ALA A 83 7.15 4.37 -1.11
CA ALA A 83 8.29 3.47 -1.23
C ALA A 83 7.91 2.19 -1.97
N TRP A 84 6.75 1.61 -1.65
CA TRP A 84 6.24 0.44 -2.34
C TRP A 84 5.95 0.69 -3.82
N LEU A 85 5.34 1.83 -4.17
CA LEU A 85 5.04 2.18 -5.56
C LEU A 85 6.27 2.24 -6.46
N LYS A 86 7.43 2.61 -5.91
CA LYS A 86 8.72 2.61 -6.66
C LYS A 86 9.21 1.21 -6.99
N THR A 87 8.79 0.20 -6.24
CA THR A 87 9.24 -1.19 -6.36
C THR A 87 8.12 -2.16 -6.73
N ALA A 88 6.90 -1.68 -6.86
CA ALA A 88 5.72 -2.47 -7.19
C ALA A 88 5.90 -3.23 -8.53
N PRO A 89 5.27 -4.40 -8.67
CA PRO A 89 5.30 -5.15 -9.93
C PRO A 89 4.88 -4.26 -11.12
N LYS A 90 5.57 -4.38 -12.24
CA LYS A 90 5.35 -3.53 -13.44
C LYS A 90 3.93 -3.64 -14.02
N ASN A 91 3.21 -4.70 -13.70
CA ASN A 91 1.82 -4.91 -14.10
C ASN A 91 0.81 -4.30 -13.13
N VAL A 92 1.21 -3.61 -12.08
CA VAL A 92 0.31 -2.88 -11.19
C VAL A 92 -0.23 -1.63 -11.89
N ALA A 93 -1.54 -1.41 -11.79
CA ALA A 93 -2.21 -0.14 -12.02
C ALA A 93 -2.73 0.36 -10.66
N PHE A 94 -2.02 1.33 -10.08
CA PHE A 94 -2.39 1.87 -8.78
C PHE A 94 -3.31 3.07 -8.92
N ARG A 95 -4.32 3.15 -8.05
CA ARG A 95 -5.14 4.36 -7.85
C ARG A 95 -5.58 4.50 -6.40
N ARG A 96 -6.08 5.68 -6.06
CA ARG A 96 -6.68 5.97 -4.75
C ARG A 96 -8.19 6.15 -4.88
N ALA A 97 -8.92 5.75 -3.85
CA ALA A 97 -10.34 5.97 -3.69
C ALA A 97 -10.61 6.57 -2.31
N PRO A 98 -10.88 7.87 -2.23
CA PRO A 98 -11.25 8.50 -0.97
C PRO A 98 -12.60 7.96 -0.48
N VAL A 99 -12.67 7.51 0.79
CA VAL A 99 -13.89 6.95 1.39
C VAL A 99 -14.78 8.01 2.01
N SER A 100 -16.06 7.65 2.21
CA SER A 100 -17.02 8.43 2.98
C SER A 100 -17.86 7.51 3.86
N PHE A 101 -17.50 7.40 5.13
CA PHE A 101 -18.32 6.66 6.12
C PHE A 101 -19.43 7.52 6.71
N ARG A 102 -19.32 8.84 6.56
CA ARG A 102 -20.27 9.84 7.08
C ARG A 102 -20.29 11.06 6.14
N PRO A 103 -21.37 11.85 6.14
CA PRO A 103 -21.50 13.01 5.26
C PRO A 103 -20.38 14.05 5.38
N ASP A 104 -19.80 14.20 6.56
CA ASP A 104 -18.69 15.13 6.84
C ASP A 104 -17.34 14.71 6.20
N PHE A 105 -17.26 13.52 5.58
CA PHE A 105 -16.11 13.10 4.80
C PHE A 105 -16.17 13.57 3.34
N GLU A 106 -17.36 13.85 2.82
CA GLU A 106 -17.55 14.23 1.41
C GLU A 106 -16.71 15.42 0.96
N PRO A 107 -16.49 16.49 1.77
CA PRO A 107 -15.59 17.58 1.36
C PRO A 107 -14.18 17.12 1.01
N HIS A 108 -13.65 16.10 1.70
CA HIS A 108 -12.35 15.51 1.42
C HIS A 108 -12.36 14.66 0.15
N GLN A 109 -13.44 13.90 -0.11
CA GLN A 109 -13.59 13.17 -1.38
C GLN A 109 -13.64 14.15 -2.57
N ARG A 110 -14.44 15.20 -2.45
CA ARG A 110 -14.54 16.22 -3.49
C ARG A 110 -13.22 16.94 -3.72
N LEU A 111 -12.51 17.32 -2.65
CA LEU A 111 -11.19 17.93 -2.76
C LEU A 111 -10.22 17.05 -3.56
N TYR A 112 -10.16 15.75 -3.24
CA TYR A 112 -9.32 14.80 -3.97
C TYR A 112 -9.63 14.82 -5.48
N TYR A 113 -10.90 14.69 -5.85
CA TYR A 113 -11.30 14.64 -7.25
C TYR A 113 -11.23 15.97 -7.98
N VAL A 114 -11.35 17.09 -7.27
CA VAL A 114 -11.06 18.42 -7.85
C VAL A 114 -9.58 18.55 -8.17
N LEU A 115 -8.70 18.18 -7.22
CA LEU A 115 -7.25 18.23 -7.45
C LEU A 115 -6.82 17.30 -8.60
N GLU A 116 -7.43 16.12 -8.70
CA GLU A 116 -7.20 15.20 -9.81
C GLU A 116 -7.64 15.79 -11.14
N ALA A 117 -8.87 16.32 -11.22
CA ALA A 117 -9.41 16.92 -12.44
C ALA A 117 -8.64 18.17 -12.91
N MET A 118 -8.03 18.90 -11.98
CA MET A 118 -7.19 20.07 -12.25
C MET A 118 -5.71 19.73 -12.50
N GLY A 119 -5.32 18.43 -12.46
CA GLY A 119 -3.92 18.00 -12.60
C GLY A 119 -3.01 18.45 -11.47
N LYS A 120 -3.59 18.71 -10.28
CA LYS A 120 -2.88 19.21 -9.09
C LYS A 120 -2.65 18.15 -8.01
N LEU A 121 -3.09 16.91 -8.26
CA LEU A 121 -3.06 15.86 -7.23
C LEU A 121 -1.63 15.52 -6.79
N GLU A 122 -0.71 15.30 -7.74
CA GLU A 122 0.69 15.00 -7.45
C GLU A 122 1.38 16.07 -6.58
N GLU A 123 1.07 17.33 -6.85
CA GLU A 123 1.62 18.48 -6.15
C GLU A 123 1.03 18.65 -4.74
N LEU A 124 -0.29 18.44 -4.61
CA LEU A 124 -1.03 18.90 -3.44
C LEU A 124 -1.54 17.78 -2.52
N HIS A 125 -1.54 16.52 -2.95
CA HIS A 125 -2.04 15.40 -2.13
C HIS A 125 -1.40 15.33 -0.73
N LYS A 126 -0.07 15.34 -0.68
CA LYS A 126 0.67 15.32 0.59
C LYS A 126 0.48 16.61 1.38
N LYS A 127 0.27 17.73 0.71
CA LYS A 127 0.04 19.02 1.35
C LYS A 127 -1.32 19.08 2.05
N VAL A 128 -2.34 18.41 1.51
CA VAL A 128 -3.62 18.23 2.21
C VAL A 128 -3.42 17.48 3.53
N PHE A 129 -2.72 16.35 3.50
CA PHE A 129 -2.39 15.61 4.74
C PHE A 129 -1.60 16.48 5.72
N TYR A 130 -0.56 17.16 5.26
CA TYR A 130 0.24 18.05 6.10
C TYR A 130 -0.62 19.14 6.75
N THR A 131 -1.48 19.79 5.98
CA THR A 131 -2.38 20.84 6.48
C THR A 131 -3.30 20.31 7.59
N ILE A 132 -3.86 19.12 7.43
CA ILE A 132 -4.77 18.54 8.41
C ILE A 132 -4.01 18.02 9.65
N HIS A 133 -2.92 17.26 9.44
CA HIS A 133 -2.28 16.52 10.53
C HIS A 133 -1.18 17.27 11.24
N VAL A 134 -0.48 18.19 10.56
CA VAL A 134 0.62 18.97 11.13
C VAL A 134 0.16 20.39 11.47
N GLU A 135 -0.43 21.11 10.52
CA GLU A 135 -0.93 22.48 10.75
C GLU A 135 -2.26 22.52 11.51
N LYS A 136 -2.91 21.35 11.72
CA LYS A 136 -4.19 21.20 12.46
C LYS A 136 -5.34 22.03 11.89
N GLN A 137 -5.31 22.34 10.60
CA GLN A 137 -6.39 23.01 9.92
C GLN A 137 -7.47 21.99 9.53
N GLN A 138 -8.72 22.30 9.84
CA GLN A 138 -9.85 21.46 9.43
C GLN A 138 -10.26 21.80 8.02
N LEU A 139 -10.34 20.80 7.14
CA LEU A 139 -10.82 20.93 5.76
C LEU A 139 -12.15 20.17 5.56
N ASN A 140 -12.98 20.15 6.59
CA ASN A 140 -14.20 19.32 6.67
C ASN A 140 -15.48 20.00 6.13
N SER A 141 -15.33 21.09 5.39
CA SER A 141 -16.46 21.77 4.74
C SER A 141 -16.05 22.40 3.41
N ALA A 142 -17.02 22.61 2.52
CA ALA A 142 -16.78 23.23 1.21
C ALA A 142 -16.09 24.61 1.31
N PRO A 143 -16.50 25.54 2.22
CA PRO A 143 -15.80 26.81 2.37
C PRO A 143 -14.34 26.65 2.81
N LEU A 144 -14.04 25.72 3.71
CA LEU A 144 -12.68 25.52 4.21
C LEU A 144 -11.75 24.92 3.14
N VAL A 145 -12.23 23.93 2.36
CA VAL A 145 -11.43 23.38 1.25
C VAL A 145 -11.23 24.42 0.14
N ALA A 146 -12.23 25.25 -0.15
CA ALA A 146 -12.11 26.32 -1.14
C ALA A 146 -11.09 27.39 -0.72
N ALA A 147 -11.14 27.84 0.53
CA ALA A 147 -10.19 28.80 1.09
C ALA A 147 -8.76 28.23 1.13
N TRP A 148 -8.62 26.95 1.43
CA TRP A 148 -7.33 26.28 1.37
C TRP A 148 -6.80 26.19 -0.06
N ALA A 149 -7.63 25.81 -1.02
CA ALA A 149 -7.24 25.71 -2.44
C ALA A 149 -6.78 27.07 -3.00
N GLU A 150 -7.47 28.17 -2.66
CA GLU A 150 -7.08 29.53 -3.02
C GLU A 150 -5.68 29.88 -2.49
N LYS A 151 -5.37 29.53 -1.24
CA LYS A 151 -4.02 29.69 -0.65
C LYS A 151 -2.94 28.83 -1.37
N GLN A 152 -3.33 27.75 -2.06
CA GLN A 152 -2.42 26.94 -2.89
C GLN A 152 -2.30 27.49 -4.33
N GLY A 153 -2.84 28.68 -4.62
CA GLY A 153 -2.76 29.32 -5.93
C GLY A 153 -3.78 28.78 -6.93
N ILE A 154 -4.80 28.07 -6.49
CA ILE A 154 -5.91 27.63 -7.35
C ILE A 154 -6.93 28.75 -7.44
N ASP A 155 -7.30 29.13 -8.68
CA ASP A 155 -8.33 30.12 -8.91
C ASP A 155 -9.65 29.73 -8.23
N LYS A 156 -10.20 30.63 -7.44
CA LYS A 156 -11.39 30.40 -6.61
C LYS A 156 -12.62 30.05 -7.44
N ALA A 157 -12.84 30.75 -8.57
CA ALA A 157 -14.01 30.51 -9.42
C ALA A 157 -13.92 29.15 -10.10
N LYS A 158 -12.74 28.81 -10.65
CA LYS A 158 -12.48 27.48 -11.26
C LYS A 158 -12.59 26.35 -10.24
N PHE A 159 -12.10 26.56 -9.01
CA PHE A 159 -12.26 25.57 -7.95
C PHE A 159 -13.73 25.33 -7.63
N ALA A 160 -14.52 26.39 -7.43
CA ALA A 160 -15.94 26.30 -7.11
C ALA A 160 -16.75 25.64 -8.24
N GLU A 161 -16.45 25.97 -9.49
CA GLU A 161 -17.04 25.33 -10.67
C GLU A 161 -16.75 23.83 -10.68
N MET A 162 -15.47 23.45 -10.53
CA MET A 162 -15.06 22.05 -10.55
C MET A 162 -15.63 21.27 -9.35
N TYR A 163 -15.62 21.86 -8.17
CA TYR A 163 -16.13 21.26 -6.94
C TYR A 163 -17.61 20.88 -7.04
N ASN A 164 -18.41 21.69 -7.74
CA ASN A 164 -19.83 21.48 -7.97
C ASN A 164 -20.15 20.76 -9.30
N SER A 165 -19.12 20.38 -10.06
CA SER A 165 -19.31 19.76 -11.37
C SER A 165 -19.97 18.38 -11.27
N PHE A 166 -20.68 18.01 -12.34
CA PHE A 166 -21.23 16.67 -12.50
C PHE A 166 -20.13 15.60 -12.54
N SER A 167 -18.98 15.92 -13.12
CA SER A 167 -17.81 15.02 -13.19
C SER A 167 -17.31 14.64 -11.79
N VAL A 168 -17.04 15.63 -10.92
CA VAL A 168 -16.60 15.39 -9.53
C VAL A 168 -17.68 14.65 -8.75
N SER A 169 -18.95 15.05 -8.87
CA SER A 169 -20.06 14.36 -8.20
C SER A 169 -20.19 12.88 -8.63
N THR A 170 -19.91 12.59 -9.91
CA THR A 170 -19.93 11.22 -10.42
C THR A 170 -18.75 10.40 -9.86
N LYS A 171 -17.54 10.98 -9.79
CA LYS A 171 -16.37 10.32 -9.21
C LYS A 171 -16.56 10.02 -7.70
N VAL A 172 -17.13 10.97 -6.96
CA VAL A 172 -17.48 10.78 -5.54
C VAL A 172 -18.43 9.58 -5.37
N ARG A 173 -19.53 9.54 -6.15
CA ARG A 173 -20.47 8.40 -6.10
C ARG A 173 -19.79 7.07 -6.44
N LYS A 174 -18.96 7.04 -7.49
CA LYS A 174 -18.22 5.84 -7.87
C LYS A 174 -17.26 5.37 -6.77
N ALA A 175 -16.58 6.31 -6.08
CA ALA A 175 -15.72 5.97 -4.96
C ALA A 175 -16.49 5.34 -3.80
N THR A 176 -17.66 5.90 -3.47
CA THR A 176 -18.54 5.32 -2.44
C THR A 176 -19.06 3.94 -2.86
N GLN A 177 -19.51 3.77 -4.11
CA GLN A 177 -19.91 2.46 -4.61
C GLN A 177 -18.77 1.43 -4.60
N LEU A 178 -17.55 1.87 -4.90
CA LEU A 178 -16.37 1.00 -4.83
C LEU A 178 -16.06 0.61 -3.37
N GLN A 179 -16.11 1.57 -2.45
CA GLN A 179 -16.01 1.34 -1.00
C GLN A 179 -17.00 0.26 -0.54
N ASP A 180 -18.26 0.37 -0.96
CA ASP A 180 -19.31 -0.59 -0.61
C ASP A 180 -19.05 -1.96 -1.25
N SER A 181 -18.61 -2.00 -2.52
CA SER A 181 -18.28 -3.24 -3.23
C SER A 181 -17.15 -4.02 -2.57
N TYR A 182 -16.20 -3.32 -1.95
CA TYR A 182 -15.10 -3.92 -1.19
C TYR A 182 -15.45 -4.13 0.30
N GLN A 183 -16.64 -3.71 0.74
CA GLN A 183 -17.06 -3.75 2.16
C GLN A 183 -16.03 -3.10 3.08
N VAL A 184 -15.51 -1.95 2.66
CA VAL A 184 -14.46 -1.23 3.42
C VAL A 184 -15.05 -0.72 4.73
N ASP A 185 -14.52 -1.19 5.85
CA ASP A 185 -14.95 -0.85 7.22
C ASP A 185 -13.97 0.07 7.96
N GLY A 186 -12.78 0.29 7.37
CA GLY A 186 -11.74 1.14 7.94
C GLY A 186 -10.66 1.51 6.94
N VAL A 187 -9.88 2.53 7.25
CA VAL A 187 -8.78 3.03 6.40
C VAL A 187 -7.52 3.28 7.21
N PRO A 188 -6.31 3.13 6.59
CA PRO A 188 -6.09 2.75 5.19
C PRO A 188 -6.39 1.27 4.92
N ALA A 189 -6.82 0.97 3.69
CA ALA A 189 -7.05 -0.38 3.22
C ALA A 189 -6.67 -0.52 1.74
N LEU A 190 -6.42 -1.74 1.30
CA LEU A 190 -6.03 -2.05 -0.08
C LEU A 190 -7.01 -3.04 -0.71
N GLY A 191 -7.50 -2.69 -1.89
CA GLY A 191 -8.22 -3.60 -2.78
C GLY A 191 -7.31 -4.06 -3.91
N VAL A 192 -7.38 -5.33 -4.31
CA VAL A 192 -6.54 -5.88 -5.38
C VAL A 192 -7.40 -6.63 -6.37
N ALA A 193 -7.24 -6.32 -7.65
CA ALA A 193 -7.84 -6.99 -8.80
C ALA A 193 -9.39 -7.06 -8.78
N GLY A 194 -10.06 -6.15 -8.08
CA GLY A 194 -11.52 -6.20 -7.91
C GLY A 194 -12.00 -7.42 -7.10
N ARG A 195 -11.10 -8.13 -6.41
CA ARG A 195 -11.41 -9.42 -5.79
C ARG A 195 -10.92 -9.57 -4.36
N TYR A 196 -9.80 -8.97 -4.02
CA TYR A 196 -9.15 -9.18 -2.74
C TYR A 196 -9.12 -7.89 -1.94
N TYR A 197 -9.29 -8.00 -0.63
CA TYR A 197 -9.22 -6.90 0.32
C TYR A 197 -8.24 -7.22 1.45
N THR A 198 -7.43 -6.26 1.83
CA THR A 198 -6.57 -6.34 3.01
C THR A 198 -6.39 -4.97 3.66
N SER A 199 -6.21 -4.96 4.95
CA SER A 199 -5.98 -3.76 5.76
C SER A 199 -5.05 -4.09 6.93
N ALA A 200 -4.75 -3.12 7.79
CA ALA A 200 -4.00 -3.39 9.00
C ALA A 200 -4.68 -4.42 9.92
N THR A 201 -6.01 -4.52 9.89
CA THR A 201 -6.76 -5.51 10.67
C THR A 201 -6.44 -6.93 10.24
N GLN A 202 -6.51 -7.23 8.94
CA GLN A 202 -6.17 -8.54 8.38
C GLN A 202 -4.66 -8.78 8.42
N ALA A 203 -3.89 -7.85 7.89
CA ALA A 203 -2.45 -8.01 7.72
C ALA A 203 -1.62 -7.79 9.00
N LYS A 204 -2.20 -7.28 10.09
CA LYS A 204 -1.55 -6.87 11.35
C LYS A 204 -0.68 -5.61 11.23
N SER A 205 -0.38 -5.14 10.02
CA SER A 205 0.26 -3.85 9.74
C SER A 205 0.06 -3.47 8.27
N MET A 206 0.20 -2.18 7.94
CA MET A 206 0.12 -1.73 6.54
C MET A 206 1.35 -2.13 5.73
N ASP A 207 2.55 -2.22 6.33
CA ASP A 207 3.72 -2.78 5.64
C ASP A 207 3.45 -4.22 5.17
N ARG A 208 2.85 -5.04 6.04
CA ARG A 208 2.49 -6.39 5.67
C ARG A 208 1.36 -6.43 4.65
N ALA A 209 0.41 -5.50 4.70
CA ALA A 209 -0.64 -5.37 3.70
C ALA A 209 -0.07 -5.09 2.29
N LEU A 210 0.99 -4.29 2.17
CA LEU A 210 1.69 -4.06 0.90
C LEU A 210 2.38 -5.33 0.37
N LEU A 211 2.98 -6.13 1.25
CA LEU A 211 3.54 -7.44 0.87
C LEU A 211 2.46 -8.41 0.40
N ILE A 212 1.31 -8.42 1.08
CA ILE A 212 0.14 -9.21 0.69
C ILE A 212 -0.39 -8.72 -0.67
N ALA A 213 -0.54 -7.42 -0.88
CA ALA A 213 -0.96 -6.87 -2.17
C ALA A 213 -0.01 -7.29 -3.30
N THR A 214 1.30 -7.26 -3.07
CA THR A 214 2.31 -7.74 -4.03
C THR A 214 2.10 -9.22 -4.36
N HIS A 215 1.85 -10.06 -3.36
CA HIS A 215 1.54 -11.48 -3.54
C HIS A 215 0.25 -11.68 -4.36
N LEU A 216 -0.83 -10.96 -4.01
CA LEU A 216 -2.12 -11.07 -4.68
C LEU A 216 -2.08 -10.62 -6.15
N VAL A 217 -1.24 -9.62 -6.47
CA VAL A 217 -0.97 -9.18 -7.85
C VAL A 217 -0.35 -10.30 -8.69
N ALA A 218 0.46 -11.17 -8.09
CA ALA A 218 1.12 -12.27 -8.76
C ALA A 218 0.26 -13.53 -8.94
N LEU A 219 -0.90 -13.60 -8.28
CA LEU A 219 -1.78 -14.77 -8.39
C LEU A 219 -2.33 -14.93 -9.81
N PRO A 220 -2.47 -16.19 -10.29
CA PRO A 220 -3.15 -16.48 -11.55
C PRO A 220 -4.57 -15.93 -11.54
N ARG A 221 -4.94 -15.17 -12.55
CA ARG A 221 -6.31 -14.69 -12.72
C ARG A 221 -7.05 -15.66 -13.64
N LYS A 222 -8.17 -16.22 -13.17
CA LYS A 222 -9.10 -16.87 -14.08
C LYS A 222 -9.59 -15.78 -15.04
N ALA A 223 -9.47 -16.01 -16.34
CA ALA A 223 -10.14 -15.18 -17.33
C ALA A 223 -11.63 -15.13 -16.97
N ALA A 224 -12.19 -13.92 -16.91
CA ALA A 224 -13.62 -13.72 -16.72
C ALA A 224 -14.36 -14.11 -17.98
#